data_96884d6c6ebb28f71dcb924972305de7
#
_entry.id   96884d6c6ebb28f71dcb924972305de7
#
_cell.length_a   1.000
_cell.length_b   1.000
_cell.length_c   1.000
_cell.angle_alpha   90.00
_cell.angle_beta   90.00
_cell.angle_gamma   90.00
#
_symmetry.space_group_name_H-M   'P 1'
#
loop_
_entity.id
_entity.type
_entity.pdbx_description
1 polymer ?
#
loop_
_entity_poly.entity_id
_entity_poly.type
_entity_poly.pdbx_seq_one_letter_code
_entity_poly.pdbx_strand_id
1 'polypeptide(L)'
;LDISILQIPSDTIPDFAMEASLMCETEYKQGRTVLAFGHPEGQDFTASRGIISGIRYERTAGYEAIQTDASVNPGNSGGPLIDVETGQVIGINTYRKKKAKQLNFAIPSTHICKIIELLQSDQNPSPPNLNVIFSSNERSGEYLLISEVLDNLSPFRTGDKIYEANGLPVSNPSQLITAIRGLAKTKIAVKRNDKEITLNVRLQTLPLITERRGLMFSGVLIGDKYTSNVSLLNEIVYNERDYLSVHSVDYGPAKGKLQDYDMLISIDNKVIKDLEKLKAYLMDKESVEL
;
A
#
# COMPACT_ATOMS: atom_id res chain seq x y z
N LEU A 1 -2.17 0.52 -1.69
CA LEU A 1 -2.60 1.91 -1.52
C LEU A 1 -4.10 2.00 -1.74
N ASP A 2 -4.78 2.70 -0.86
CA ASP A 2 -6.22 2.90 -0.87
C ASP A 2 -6.52 4.22 -1.62
N ILE A 3 -6.35 4.19 -2.95
CA ILE A 3 -6.56 5.33 -3.84
C ILE A 3 -7.43 4.88 -4.99
N SER A 4 -8.49 5.65 -5.28
CA SER A 4 -9.35 5.47 -6.45
C SER A 4 -9.55 6.81 -7.17
N ILE A 5 -9.73 6.73 -8.48
CA ILE A 5 -10.07 7.87 -9.33
C ILE A 5 -11.54 7.73 -9.72
N LEU A 6 -12.30 8.78 -9.48
CA LEU A 6 -13.70 8.88 -9.91
C LEU A 6 -13.79 9.89 -11.03
N GLN A 7 -14.43 9.52 -12.12
CA GLN A 7 -14.76 10.44 -13.21
C GLN A 7 -16.22 10.88 -13.05
N ILE A 8 -16.43 12.18 -13.02
CA ILE A 8 -17.77 12.78 -13.00
C ILE A 8 -18.05 13.46 -14.33
N PRO A 9 -19.29 13.45 -14.82
CA PRO A 9 -19.67 14.17 -16.03
C PRO A 9 -19.41 15.67 -15.89
N SER A 10 -18.87 16.30 -16.95
CA SER A 10 -18.50 17.72 -16.92
C SER A 10 -19.69 18.66 -16.71
N ASP A 11 -20.88 18.26 -17.17
CA ASP A 11 -22.15 18.99 -16.99
C ASP A 11 -22.68 18.97 -15.55
N THR A 12 -22.16 18.12 -14.69
CA THR A 12 -22.49 18.07 -13.26
C THR A 12 -21.57 18.89 -12.38
N ILE A 13 -20.48 19.45 -12.95
CA ILE A 13 -19.52 20.28 -12.23
C ILE A 13 -20.06 21.71 -12.16
N PRO A 14 -20.24 22.28 -10.95
CA PRO A 14 -20.70 23.66 -10.82
C PRO A 14 -19.70 24.67 -11.46
N ASP A 15 -20.20 25.73 -12.07
CA ASP A 15 -19.37 26.76 -12.72
C ASP A 15 -18.37 27.44 -11.79
N PHE A 16 -18.63 27.42 -10.49
CA PHE A 16 -17.72 27.99 -9.47
C PHE A 16 -16.63 27.00 -8.99
N ALA A 17 -16.68 25.73 -9.40
CA ALA A 17 -15.71 24.73 -8.99
C ALA A 17 -14.36 25.05 -9.67
N MET A 18 -13.32 24.98 -8.87
CA MET A 18 -11.94 25.14 -9.31
C MET A 18 -11.15 23.86 -9.12
N GLU A 19 -10.26 23.58 -10.06
CA GLU A 19 -9.33 22.48 -9.97
C GLU A 19 -8.32 22.69 -8.83
N ALA A 20 -8.13 21.68 -7.98
CA ALA A 20 -7.12 21.69 -6.94
C ALA A 20 -5.78 21.20 -7.51
N SER A 21 -4.73 22.00 -7.41
CA SER A 21 -3.39 21.64 -7.85
C SER A 21 -2.73 20.67 -6.87
N LEU A 22 -2.16 19.55 -7.38
CA LEU A 22 -1.35 18.62 -6.60
C LEU A 22 0.13 19.03 -6.64
N MET A 23 0.79 18.98 -5.48
CA MET A 23 2.23 19.22 -5.36
C MET A 23 2.98 17.89 -5.56
N CYS A 24 3.38 17.58 -6.80
CA CYS A 24 3.94 16.27 -7.16
C CYS A 24 5.46 16.14 -6.96
N GLU A 25 6.18 17.24 -6.89
CA GLU A 25 7.66 17.26 -6.89
C GLU A 25 8.19 18.12 -5.73
N THR A 26 8.03 17.70 -4.49
CA THR A 26 8.49 18.54 -3.37
C THR A 26 8.98 17.75 -2.20
N GLU A 27 10.04 18.27 -1.56
CA GLU A 27 10.39 17.90 -0.20
C GLU A 27 9.43 18.59 0.77
N TYR A 28 8.73 17.79 1.57
CA TYR A 28 7.85 18.29 2.61
C TYR A 28 8.66 18.84 3.78
N LYS A 29 8.70 20.16 3.92
CA LYS A 29 9.46 20.82 5.00
C LYS A 29 8.68 20.77 6.31
N GLN A 30 9.31 20.22 7.34
CA GLN A 30 8.78 20.25 8.70
C GLN A 30 8.56 21.71 9.17
N GLY A 31 7.45 21.94 9.87
CA GLY A 31 7.04 23.26 10.35
C GLY A 31 6.17 24.05 9.38
N ARG A 32 5.99 23.65 8.13
CA ARG A 32 5.06 24.33 7.21
C ARG A 32 3.62 24.21 7.71
N THR A 33 2.87 25.29 7.58
CA THR A 33 1.45 25.33 7.98
C THR A 33 0.59 24.59 6.95
N VAL A 34 -0.31 23.75 7.44
CA VAL A 34 -1.23 22.97 6.62
C VAL A 34 -2.66 23.06 7.10
N LEU A 35 -3.61 22.79 6.21
CA LEU A 35 -5.03 22.65 6.49
C LEU A 35 -5.50 21.26 6.08
N ALA A 36 -6.10 20.53 7.01
CA ALA A 36 -6.81 19.29 6.72
C ALA A 36 -8.30 19.58 6.55
N PHE A 37 -8.86 19.28 5.37
CA PHE A 37 -10.26 19.49 5.06
C PHE A 37 -11.05 18.18 5.09
N GLY A 38 -12.34 18.30 5.42
CA GLY A 38 -13.27 17.18 5.40
C GLY A 38 -14.63 17.52 5.99
N HIS A 39 -15.37 16.47 6.33
CA HIS A 39 -16.73 16.53 6.91
C HIS A 39 -16.78 15.74 8.23
N PRO A 40 -16.00 16.14 9.27
CA PRO A 40 -15.90 15.37 10.49
C PRO A 40 -17.26 15.37 11.22
N GLU A 41 -17.68 14.17 11.66
CA GLU A 41 -18.90 13.99 12.47
C GLU A 41 -20.17 14.62 11.85
N GLY A 42 -20.25 14.67 10.51
CA GLY A 42 -21.38 15.23 9.79
C GLY A 42 -21.39 16.76 9.72
N GLN A 43 -20.31 17.42 10.10
CA GLN A 43 -20.15 18.87 9.93
C GLN A 43 -19.53 19.17 8.56
N ASP A 44 -20.25 19.92 7.76
CA ASP A 44 -19.85 20.26 6.40
C ASP A 44 -18.64 21.21 6.37
N PHE A 45 -17.72 20.95 5.43
CA PHE A 45 -16.59 21.82 5.06
C PHE A 45 -15.74 22.31 6.23
N THR A 46 -15.39 21.41 7.14
CA THR A 46 -14.52 21.73 8.27
C THR A 46 -13.05 21.73 7.86
N ALA A 47 -12.32 22.78 8.23
CA ALA A 47 -10.88 22.89 8.08
C ALA A 47 -10.18 22.87 9.44
N SER A 48 -9.19 22.00 9.60
CA SER A 48 -8.33 21.95 10.79
C SER A 48 -6.93 22.41 10.43
N ARG A 49 -6.44 23.44 11.13
CA ARG A 49 -5.09 24.00 10.93
C ARG A 49 -4.07 23.28 11.79
N GLY A 50 -2.88 23.05 11.23
CA GLY A 50 -1.72 22.51 11.91
C GLY A 50 -0.44 22.73 11.12
N ILE A 51 0.59 21.95 11.42
CA ILE A 51 1.87 21.97 10.71
C ILE A 51 2.27 20.57 10.24
N ILE A 52 3.19 20.49 9.29
CA ILE A 52 3.92 19.26 9.00
C ILE A 52 4.84 19.00 10.19
N SER A 53 4.53 17.98 10.99
CA SER A 53 5.34 17.55 12.13
C SER A 53 6.53 16.68 11.70
N GLY A 54 6.50 16.12 10.51
CA GLY A 54 7.57 15.32 9.90
C GLY A 54 7.06 14.36 8.87
N ILE A 55 8.00 13.67 8.19
CA ILE A 55 7.72 12.54 7.33
C ILE A 55 8.07 11.28 8.10
N ARG A 56 7.19 10.29 8.08
CA ARG A 56 7.36 9.04 8.81
C ARG A 56 7.10 7.86 7.91
N TYR A 57 8.03 6.92 7.92
CA TYR A 57 7.76 5.63 7.34
C TYR A 57 6.85 4.83 8.28
N GLU A 58 5.61 4.61 7.85
CA GLU A 58 4.62 3.83 8.59
C GLU A 58 4.72 2.35 8.18
N ARG A 59 5.36 1.56 9.05
CA ARG A 59 5.62 0.13 8.80
C ARG A 59 4.35 -0.66 8.50
N THR A 60 3.28 -0.38 9.23
CA THR A 60 1.99 -1.09 9.08
C THR A 60 1.33 -0.77 7.74
N ALA A 61 1.50 0.45 7.24
CA ALA A 61 0.93 0.91 5.98
C ALA A 61 1.88 0.70 4.78
N GLY A 62 3.17 0.48 5.04
CA GLY A 62 4.19 0.23 4.00
C GLY A 62 4.53 1.43 3.13
N TYR A 63 4.28 2.66 3.60
CA TYR A 63 4.60 3.88 2.86
C TYR A 63 5.05 5.02 3.80
N GLU A 64 5.70 6.03 3.23
CA GLU A 64 5.94 7.29 3.92
C GLU A 64 4.64 8.07 4.05
N ALA A 65 4.39 8.62 5.22
CA ALA A 65 3.24 9.45 5.51
C ALA A 65 3.67 10.82 6.02
N ILE A 66 2.94 11.86 5.64
CA ILE A 66 3.06 13.18 6.25
C ILE A 66 2.41 13.11 7.61
N GLN A 67 3.21 13.29 8.66
CA GLN A 67 2.71 13.47 10.02
C GLN A 67 2.33 14.93 10.22
N THR A 68 1.14 15.17 10.76
CA THR A 68 0.64 16.51 11.09
C THR A 68 -0.07 16.53 12.45
N ASP A 69 -0.09 17.68 13.10
CA ASP A 69 -0.91 17.96 14.28
C ASP A 69 -2.28 18.55 13.91
N ALA A 70 -2.51 18.91 12.64
CA ALA A 70 -3.85 19.22 12.13
C ALA A 70 -4.80 18.06 12.42
N SER A 71 -5.94 18.33 13.04
CA SER A 71 -6.88 17.27 13.46
C SER A 71 -7.48 16.53 12.30
N VAL A 72 -7.26 15.19 12.25
CA VAL A 72 -7.89 14.28 11.31
C VAL A 72 -8.85 13.37 12.08
N ASN A 73 -10.13 13.62 11.94
CA ASN A 73 -11.22 12.84 12.55
C ASN A 73 -11.96 12.01 11.51
N PRO A 74 -12.77 11.02 11.91
CA PRO A 74 -13.68 10.33 10.99
C PRO A 74 -14.51 11.35 10.20
N GLY A 75 -14.47 11.26 8.86
CA GLY A 75 -15.04 12.23 7.92
C GLY A 75 -14.00 13.12 7.22
N ASN A 76 -12.76 13.19 7.72
CA ASN A 76 -11.65 13.88 7.02
C ASN A 76 -10.86 12.93 6.12
N SER A 77 -10.97 11.61 6.32
CA SER A 77 -10.27 10.62 5.50
C SER A 77 -10.70 10.71 4.03
N GLY A 78 -9.75 10.73 3.10
CA GLY A 78 -9.97 10.98 1.68
C GLY A 78 -10.00 12.45 1.29
N GLY A 79 -10.13 13.37 2.26
CA GLY A 79 -10.04 14.81 2.03
C GLY A 79 -8.60 15.29 1.90
N PRO A 80 -8.38 16.49 1.33
CA PRO A 80 -7.03 17.01 1.08
C PRO A 80 -6.36 17.52 2.34
N LEU A 81 -5.02 17.36 2.37
CA LEU A 81 -4.12 18.14 3.21
C LEU A 81 -3.49 19.22 2.32
N ILE A 82 -3.74 20.49 2.62
CA ILE A 82 -3.37 21.64 1.79
C ILE A 82 -2.25 22.41 2.48
N ASP A 83 -1.21 22.75 1.72
CA ASP A 83 -0.17 23.68 2.13
C ASP A 83 -0.71 25.11 2.06
N VAL A 84 -0.65 25.85 3.18
CA VAL A 84 -1.25 27.19 3.28
C VAL A 84 -0.49 28.22 2.43
N GLU A 85 0.83 28.06 2.25
CA GLU A 85 1.64 29.02 1.52
C GLU A 85 1.41 28.94 0.01
N THR A 86 1.22 27.74 -0.52
CA THR A 86 1.07 27.51 -1.96
C THR A 86 -0.38 27.31 -2.39
N GLY A 87 -1.28 26.96 -1.46
CA GLY A 87 -2.64 26.55 -1.78
C GLY A 87 -2.75 25.17 -2.43
N GLN A 88 -1.64 24.44 -2.56
CA GLN A 88 -1.61 23.14 -3.22
C GLN A 88 -1.93 22.00 -2.27
N VAL A 89 -2.52 20.94 -2.82
CA VAL A 89 -2.73 19.67 -2.10
C VAL A 89 -1.40 18.93 -2.01
N ILE A 90 -0.92 18.72 -0.78
CA ILE A 90 0.33 18.03 -0.47
C ILE A 90 0.11 16.58 -0.03
N GLY A 91 -1.14 16.19 0.20
CA GLY A 91 -1.48 14.82 0.57
C GLY A 91 -2.97 14.60 0.74
N ILE A 92 -3.35 13.33 0.97
CA ILE A 92 -4.72 12.92 1.30
C ILE A 92 -4.76 12.45 2.75
N ASN A 93 -5.64 13.05 3.56
CA ASN A 93 -5.85 12.66 4.95
C ASN A 93 -6.27 11.19 5.03
N THR A 94 -5.66 10.41 5.92
CA THR A 94 -5.96 8.97 5.97
C THR A 94 -6.29 8.47 7.37
N TYR A 95 -5.42 8.58 8.36
CA TYR A 95 -5.68 8.03 9.68
C TYR A 95 -5.02 8.81 10.81
N ARG A 96 -5.46 8.50 12.03
CA ARG A 96 -4.84 8.96 13.27
C ARG A 96 -4.47 7.78 14.17
N LYS A 97 -3.43 7.93 14.98
CA LYS A 97 -3.11 6.95 16.02
C LYS A 97 -4.02 7.16 17.23
N LYS A 98 -4.98 6.25 17.45
CA LYS A 98 -6.02 6.36 18.51
C LYS A 98 -5.47 6.59 19.92
N LYS A 99 -4.27 6.08 20.22
CA LYS A 99 -3.64 6.18 21.57
C LYS A 99 -2.75 7.42 21.75
N ALA A 100 -2.55 8.22 20.72
CA ALA A 100 -1.68 9.37 20.75
C ALA A 100 -2.45 10.62 20.29
N LYS A 101 -2.48 11.66 21.13
CA LYS A 101 -3.06 12.95 20.76
C LYS A 101 -2.17 13.61 19.69
N GLN A 102 -2.80 14.21 18.67
CA GLN A 102 -2.13 15.00 17.63
C GLN A 102 -1.14 14.21 16.72
N LEU A 103 -1.30 12.90 16.59
CA LEU A 103 -0.59 12.10 15.58
C LEU A 103 -1.54 11.72 14.47
N ASN A 104 -1.64 12.58 13.48
CA ASN A 104 -2.47 12.42 12.31
C ASN A 104 -1.57 12.27 11.08
N PHE A 105 -2.06 11.58 10.05
CA PHE A 105 -1.27 11.19 8.91
C PHE A 105 -2.02 11.40 7.60
N ALA A 106 -1.26 11.82 6.59
CA ALA A 106 -1.74 11.93 5.21
C ALA A 106 -0.80 11.18 4.27
N ILE A 107 -1.36 10.61 3.21
CA ILE A 107 -0.59 10.01 2.11
C ILE A 107 0.00 11.15 1.29
N PRO A 108 1.33 11.20 1.07
CA PRO A 108 1.96 12.26 0.31
C PRO A 108 1.47 12.33 -1.14
N SER A 109 1.29 13.54 -1.66
CA SER A 109 0.89 13.76 -3.07
C SER A 109 1.91 13.20 -4.07
N THR A 110 3.20 13.13 -3.73
CA THR A 110 4.23 12.50 -4.56
C THR A 110 3.93 11.03 -4.89
N HIS A 111 3.37 10.26 -3.93
CA HIS A 111 2.90 8.91 -4.18
C HIS A 111 1.62 8.88 -5.00
N ILE A 112 0.71 9.82 -4.72
CA ILE A 112 -0.60 9.92 -5.37
C ILE A 112 -0.42 10.25 -6.85
N CYS A 113 0.42 11.24 -7.18
CA CYS A 113 0.69 11.67 -8.55
C CYS A 113 1.19 10.51 -9.42
N LYS A 114 2.11 9.69 -8.90
CA LYS A 114 2.62 8.53 -9.66
C LYS A 114 1.54 7.47 -9.90
N ILE A 115 0.64 7.27 -8.95
CA ILE A 115 -0.49 6.35 -9.12
C ILE A 115 -1.50 6.88 -10.12
N ILE A 116 -1.81 8.19 -10.07
CA ILE A 116 -2.71 8.84 -11.03
C ILE A 116 -2.14 8.74 -12.45
N GLU A 117 -0.87 9.06 -12.64
CA GLU A 117 -0.18 8.94 -13.94
C GLU A 117 -0.33 7.54 -14.54
N LEU A 118 -0.09 6.51 -13.73
CA LEU A 118 -0.19 5.12 -14.17
C LEU A 118 -1.64 4.74 -14.51
N LEU A 119 -2.60 5.12 -13.68
CA LEU A 119 -4.03 4.85 -13.91
C LEU A 119 -4.55 5.58 -15.16
N GLN A 120 -4.15 6.82 -15.38
CA GLN A 120 -4.51 7.57 -16.59
C GLN A 120 -3.90 6.99 -17.87
N SER A 121 -2.78 6.28 -17.74
CA SER A 121 -2.10 5.59 -18.83
C SER A 121 -2.54 4.13 -18.97
N ASP A 122 -3.61 3.71 -18.28
CA ASP A 122 -4.10 2.33 -18.24
C ASP A 122 -3.01 1.31 -17.82
N GLN A 123 -2.10 1.77 -16.96
CA GLN A 123 -1.05 0.95 -16.40
C GLN A 123 -1.38 0.53 -14.97
N ASN A 124 -0.92 -0.66 -14.61
CA ASN A 124 -1.13 -1.20 -13.28
C ASN A 124 -0.28 -0.45 -12.23
N PRO A 125 -0.90 0.32 -11.30
CA PRO A 125 -0.18 1.05 -10.27
C PRO A 125 0.18 0.20 -9.04
N SER A 126 -0.08 -1.10 -9.06
CA SER A 126 0.26 -1.98 -7.94
C SER A 126 1.76 -1.94 -7.64
N PRO A 127 2.15 -2.05 -6.37
CA PRO A 127 3.57 -2.10 -6.03
C PRO A 127 4.21 -3.35 -6.63
N PRO A 128 5.41 -3.25 -7.21
CA PRO A 128 6.13 -4.40 -7.68
C PRO A 128 6.62 -5.27 -6.51
N ASN A 129 6.69 -6.57 -6.73
CA ASN A 129 7.24 -7.53 -5.78
C ASN A 129 8.71 -7.84 -6.15
N LEU A 130 9.59 -7.75 -5.17
CA LEU A 130 11.01 -8.11 -5.31
C LEU A 130 11.34 -9.47 -4.73
N ASN A 131 10.38 -10.14 -4.06
CA ASN A 131 10.57 -11.40 -3.36
C ASN A 131 11.75 -11.37 -2.35
N VAL A 132 11.83 -10.27 -1.59
CA VAL A 132 12.82 -10.09 -0.52
C VAL A 132 12.16 -9.57 0.74
N ILE A 133 12.77 -9.87 1.89
CA ILE A 133 12.39 -9.30 3.19
C ILE A 133 13.47 -8.31 3.60
N PHE A 134 13.05 -7.12 4.03
CA PHE A 134 13.94 -6.10 4.56
C PHE A 134 14.09 -6.20 6.07
N SER A 135 15.29 -5.93 6.56
CA SER A 135 15.54 -5.86 8.01
C SER A 135 14.72 -4.74 8.66
N SER A 136 14.02 -5.06 9.74
CA SER A 136 13.29 -4.08 10.54
C SER A 136 14.17 -3.29 11.51
N ASN A 137 15.40 -3.73 11.75
CA ASN A 137 16.24 -3.25 12.84
C ASN A 137 17.26 -2.17 12.43
N GLU A 138 17.53 -2.00 11.14
CA GLU A 138 18.49 -1.00 10.69
C GLU A 138 17.82 0.36 10.44
N ARG A 139 18.26 1.35 11.22
CA ARG A 139 17.84 2.76 11.11
C ARG A 139 18.94 3.63 10.48
N SER A 140 19.77 3.05 9.61
CA SER A 140 20.91 3.80 9.04
C SER A 140 20.46 5.04 8.25
N GLY A 141 19.22 5.02 7.71
CA GLY A 141 18.73 6.10 6.85
C GLY A 141 19.48 6.23 5.51
N GLU A 142 20.44 5.34 5.23
CA GLU A 142 21.29 5.39 4.06
C GLU A 142 21.00 4.27 3.05
N TYR A 143 20.44 3.15 3.50
CA TYR A 143 20.18 1.98 2.66
C TYR A 143 19.09 1.07 3.23
N LEU A 144 18.59 0.16 2.39
CA LEU A 144 17.72 -0.94 2.78
C LEU A 144 18.53 -2.24 2.85
N LEU A 145 18.55 -2.89 4.01
CA LEU A 145 19.20 -4.18 4.19
C LEU A 145 18.21 -5.31 3.85
N ILE A 146 18.61 -6.20 2.95
CA ILE A 146 17.89 -7.45 2.67
C ILE A 146 18.25 -8.47 3.75
N SER A 147 17.27 -8.85 4.57
CA SER A 147 17.42 -9.89 5.59
C SER A 147 17.19 -11.30 5.04
N GLU A 148 16.37 -11.43 4.00
CA GLU A 148 16.03 -12.72 3.39
C GLU A 148 15.66 -12.55 1.91
N VAL A 149 16.01 -13.55 1.09
CA VAL A 149 15.61 -13.65 -0.32
C VAL A 149 14.70 -14.86 -0.48
N LEU A 150 13.50 -14.63 -1.00
CA LEU A 150 12.42 -15.62 -1.07
C LEU A 150 12.38 -16.38 -2.40
N ASP A 151 13.10 -15.92 -3.41
CA ASP A 151 13.16 -16.51 -4.75
C ASP A 151 14.60 -16.93 -5.08
N ASN A 152 14.79 -18.21 -5.32
CA ASN A 152 16.11 -18.79 -5.67
C ASN A 152 16.68 -18.26 -7.00
N LEU A 153 15.82 -17.68 -7.86
CA LEU A 153 16.22 -17.07 -9.13
C LEU A 153 16.46 -15.56 -9.00
N SER A 154 16.33 -15.01 -7.81
CA SER A 154 16.51 -13.60 -7.53
C SER A 154 17.98 -13.19 -7.74
N PRO A 155 18.25 -12.03 -8.36
CA PRO A 155 19.60 -11.48 -8.43
C PRO A 155 20.12 -10.96 -7.08
N PHE A 156 19.23 -10.79 -6.10
CA PHE A 156 19.56 -10.36 -4.75
C PHE A 156 20.17 -11.48 -3.91
N ARG A 157 20.85 -11.08 -2.84
CA ARG A 157 21.35 -11.98 -1.79
C ARG A 157 21.06 -11.40 -0.42
N THR A 158 20.89 -12.27 0.55
CA THR A 158 20.85 -11.86 1.96
C THR A 158 22.10 -11.07 2.32
N GLY A 159 21.93 -9.94 2.99
CA GLY A 159 23.01 -9.01 3.32
C GLY A 159 23.26 -7.91 2.29
N ASP A 160 22.58 -7.92 1.13
CA ASP A 160 22.64 -6.79 0.20
C ASP A 160 22.06 -5.53 0.83
N LYS A 161 22.73 -4.40 0.63
CA LYS A 161 22.32 -3.07 1.06
C LYS A 161 21.91 -2.27 -0.16
N ILE A 162 20.61 -2.10 -0.39
CA ILE A 162 20.08 -1.30 -1.52
C ILE A 162 20.20 0.17 -1.14
N TYR A 163 20.83 0.98 -1.96
CA TYR A 163 20.98 2.43 -1.76
C TYR A 163 20.47 3.27 -2.93
N GLU A 164 20.24 2.65 -4.10
CA GLU A 164 19.71 3.32 -5.28
C GLU A 164 18.78 2.39 -6.08
N ALA A 165 17.70 2.91 -6.64
CA ALA A 165 16.83 2.20 -7.56
C ALA A 165 16.39 3.14 -8.68
N ASN A 166 16.52 2.71 -9.94
CA ASN A 166 16.16 3.51 -11.12
C ASN A 166 16.82 4.90 -11.14
N GLY A 167 18.06 5.02 -10.65
CA GLY A 167 18.77 6.29 -10.57
C GLY A 167 18.38 7.20 -9.40
N LEU A 168 17.48 6.76 -8.54
CA LEU A 168 17.02 7.52 -7.38
C LEU A 168 17.57 6.91 -6.08
N PRO A 169 18.03 7.74 -5.13
CA PRO A 169 18.51 7.24 -3.83
C PRO A 169 17.33 6.62 -3.05
N VAL A 170 17.59 5.50 -2.37
CA VAL A 170 16.61 4.80 -1.54
C VAL A 170 17.20 4.44 -0.19
N SER A 171 16.48 4.79 0.87
CA SER A 171 16.84 4.48 2.25
C SER A 171 15.69 3.82 3.02
N ASN A 172 14.52 3.71 2.40
CA ASN A 172 13.36 3.04 2.98
C ASN A 172 12.52 2.37 1.88
N PRO A 173 11.65 1.40 2.24
CA PRO A 173 10.86 0.66 1.27
C PRO A 173 9.90 1.53 0.45
N SER A 174 9.40 2.64 1.01
CA SER A 174 8.48 3.54 0.31
C SER A 174 9.18 4.23 -0.87
N GLN A 175 10.39 4.73 -0.66
CA GLN A 175 11.22 5.32 -1.70
C GLN A 175 11.55 4.29 -2.78
N LEU A 176 11.92 3.07 -2.39
CA LEU A 176 12.17 1.98 -3.32
C LEU A 176 10.93 1.72 -4.20
N ILE A 177 9.76 1.51 -3.58
CA ILE A 177 8.51 1.27 -4.31
C ILE A 177 8.18 2.44 -5.25
N THR A 178 8.34 3.67 -4.80
CA THR A 178 8.09 4.86 -5.63
C THR A 178 9.03 4.89 -6.84
N ALA A 179 10.31 4.59 -6.65
CA ALA A 179 11.31 4.59 -7.71
C ALA A 179 11.06 3.53 -8.79
N ILE A 180 10.46 2.38 -8.42
CA ILE A 180 10.29 1.24 -9.34
C ILE A 180 8.85 0.94 -9.74
N ARG A 181 7.88 1.68 -9.21
CA ARG A 181 6.44 1.49 -9.50
C ARG A 181 6.14 1.74 -10.98
N GLY A 182 5.36 0.84 -11.58
CA GLY A 182 4.98 0.90 -13.00
C GLY A 182 6.08 0.41 -13.97
N LEU A 183 7.23 -0.04 -13.47
CA LEU A 183 8.29 -0.55 -14.32
C LEU A 183 8.21 -2.09 -14.45
N ALA A 184 8.49 -2.63 -15.64
CA ALA A 184 8.64 -4.06 -15.86
C ALA A 184 10.06 -4.57 -15.53
N LYS A 185 11.04 -3.69 -15.60
CA LYS A 185 12.46 -3.96 -15.29
C LYS A 185 13.13 -2.68 -14.81
N THR A 186 14.15 -2.82 -13.98
CA THR A 186 14.90 -1.68 -13.45
C THR A 186 16.34 -2.06 -13.13
N LYS A 187 17.17 -1.04 -12.89
CA LYS A 187 18.49 -1.19 -12.31
C LYS A 187 18.41 -0.84 -10.82
N ILE A 188 18.97 -1.70 -9.98
CA ILE A 188 19.05 -1.49 -8.54
C ILE A 188 20.51 -1.60 -8.14
N ALA A 189 21.04 -0.56 -7.50
CA ALA A 189 22.39 -0.55 -6.98
C ALA A 189 22.40 -1.06 -5.53
N VAL A 190 23.27 -2.01 -5.28
CA VAL A 190 23.44 -2.64 -3.98
C VAL A 190 24.91 -2.63 -3.56
N LYS A 191 25.15 -2.56 -2.26
CA LYS A 191 26.46 -2.84 -1.67
C LYS A 191 26.45 -4.26 -1.13
N ARG A 192 27.30 -5.14 -1.71
CA ARG A 192 27.44 -6.55 -1.36
C ARG A 192 28.89 -6.81 -0.96
N ASN A 193 29.13 -7.21 0.28
CA ASN A 193 30.50 -7.39 0.82
C ASN A 193 31.39 -6.16 0.50
N ASP A 194 30.89 -4.97 0.81
CA ASP A 194 31.53 -3.66 0.57
C ASP A 194 31.83 -3.31 -0.89
N LYS A 195 31.39 -4.09 -1.84
CA LYS A 195 31.48 -3.79 -3.28
C LYS A 195 30.15 -3.28 -3.81
N GLU A 196 30.20 -2.23 -4.60
CA GLU A 196 29.03 -1.69 -5.31
C GLU A 196 28.75 -2.53 -6.56
N ILE A 197 27.49 -2.96 -6.69
CA ILE A 197 27.04 -3.81 -7.80
C ILE A 197 25.70 -3.26 -8.28
N THR A 198 25.54 -3.13 -9.60
CA THR A 198 24.26 -2.80 -10.21
C THR A 198 23.59 -4.08 -10.71
N LEU A 199 22.41 -4.36 -10.19
CA LEU A 199 21.58 -5.51 -10.57
C LEU A 199 20.54 -5.09 -11.60
N ASN A 200 20.37 -5.91 -12.65
CA ASN A 200 19.23 -5.79 -13.56
C ASN A 200 18.09 -6.65 -13.02
N VAL A 201 17.01 -6.03 -12.58
CA VAL A 201 15.91 -6.70 -11.90
C VAL A 201 14.67 -6.69 -12.79
N ARG A 202 14.08 -7.85 -13.02
CA ARG A 202 12.73 -7.97 -13.58
C ARG A 202 11.72 -7.80 -12.43
N LEU A 203 10.71 -6.99 -12.66
CA LEU A 203 9.71 -6.69 -11.67
C LEU A 203 8.42 -7.43 -12.00
N GLN A 204 7.82 -8.04 -10.98
CA GLN A 204 6.49 -8.63 -11.06
C GLN A 204 5.52 -7.71 -10.33
N THR A 205 4.51 -7.22 -11.03
CA THR A 205 3.44 -6.46 -10.40
C THR A 205 2.31 -7.38 -9.98
N LEU A 206 1.68 -7.06 -8.87
CA LEU A 206 0.44 -7.74 -8.48
C LEU A 206 -0.67 -7.37 -9.48
N PRO A 207 -1.60 -8.29 -9.78
CA PRO A 207 -2.79 -7.96 -10.57
C PRO A 207 -3.55 -6.77 -9.96
N LEU A 208 -4.21 -6.01 -10.82
CA LEU A 208 -5.15 -4.98 -10.36
C LEU A 208 -6.20 -5.59 -9.44
N ILE A 209 -6.73 -4.79 -8.51
CA ILE A 209 -7.78 -5.25 -7.60
C ILE A 209 -9.02 -5.73 -8.37
N THR A 210 -9.29 -5.12 -9.54
CA THR A 210 -10.37 -5.51 -10.46
C THR A 210 -10.12 -6.84 -11.17
N GLU A 211 -8.88 -7.28 -11.24
CA GLU A 211 -8.47 -8.55 -11.84
C GLU A 211 -8.37 -9.68 -10.80
N ARG A 212 -8.43 -9.30 -9.51
CA ARG A 212 -8.41 -10.28 -8.43
C ARG A 212 -9.75 -10.96 -8.33
N ARG A 213 -9.70 -12.28 -8.26
CA ARG A 213 -10.88 -13.11 -8.10
C ARG A 213 -11.04 -13.52 -6.65
N GLY A 214 -12.27 -13.55 -6.20
CA GLY A 214 -12.63 -14.04 -4.88
C GLY A 214 -13.94 -14.80 -4.92
N LEU A 215 -14.10 -15.72 -3.99
CA LEU A 215 -15.31 -16.48 -3.77
C LEU A 215 -15.84 -16.17 -2.37
N MET A 216 -17.09 -15.69 -2.30
CA MET A 216 -17.79 -15.51 -1.04
C MET A 216 -18.56 -16.78 -0.72
N PHE A 217 -18.26 -17.41 0.41
CA PHE A 217 -18.98 -18.59 0.90
C PHE A 217 -19.25 -18.46 2.39
N SER A 218 -20.52 -18.51 2.80
CA SER A 218 -20.95 -18.40 4.20
C SER A 218 -20.32 -17.25 5.00
N GLY A 219 -20.09 -16.10 4.36
CA GLY A 219 -19.51 -14.92 4.98
C GLY A 219 -17.99 -14.91 5.05
N VAL A 220 -17.33 -15.87 4.40
CA VAL A 220 -15.88 -15.92 4.23
C VAL A 220 -15.54 -15.56 2.79
N LEU A 221 -14.74 -14.52 2.59
CA LEU A 221 -14.16 -14.19 1.30
C LEU A 221 -12.84 -14.92 1.12
N ILE A 222 -12.79 -15.84 0.19
CA ILE A 222 -11.60 -16.60 -0.18
C ILE A 222 -11.13 -16.15 -1.54
N GLY A 223 -9.84 -15.88 -1.69
CA GLY A 223 -9.27 -15.39 -2.92
C GLY A 223 -7.97 -16.09 -3.30
N ASP A 224 -7.51 -15.76 -4.50
CA ASP A 224 -6.19 -16.15 -4.95
C ASP A 224 -5.13 -15.58 -4.00
N LYS A 225 -3.94 -16.15 -4.02
CA LYS A 225 -2.73 -15.86 -3.21
C LYS A 225 -2.32 -14.37 -3.12
N TYR A 226 -2.92 -13.50 -3.89
CA TYR A 226 -2.61 -12.07 -3.93
C TYR A 226 -3.09 -11.35 -2.68
N THR A 227 -2.69 -11.84 -1.52
CA THR A 227 -2.79 -11.07 -0.29
C THR A 227 -2.06 -9.77 -0.50
N SER A 228 -2.70 -8.69 -0.16
CA SER A 228 -2.10 -7.36 -0.22
C SER A 228 -0.74 -7.41 0.48
N ASN A 229 0.34 -7.39 -0.27
CA ASN A 229 1.69 -7.23 0.26
C ASN A 229 1.88 -5.83 0.84
N VAL A 230 0.92 -5.38 1.62
CA VAL A 230 0.99 -4.13 2.35
C VAL A 230 2.00 -4.22 3.49
N SER A 231 2.35 -5.42 3.89
CA SER A 231 3.40 -5.64 4.85
C SER A 231 4.73 -6.00 4.16
N LEU A 232 5.33 -5.05 3.49
CA LEU A 232 6.75 -5.14 3.12
C LEU A 232 7.69 -5.28 4.33
N LEU A 233 7.17 -5.34 5.56
CA LEU A 233 7.99 -5.17 6.75
C LEU A 233 7.68 -6.05 7.94
N ASN A 234 6.59 -6.77 7.98
CA ASN A 234 6.32 -7.69 9.07
C ASN A 234 5.82 -9.02 8.53
N GLU A 235 6.64 -10.04 8.73
CA GLU A 235 6.28 -11.45 8.77
C GLU A 235 5.15 -11.88 7.80
N ILE A 236 5.30 -11.55 6.54
CA ILE A 236 4.60 -12.33 5.55
C ILE A 236 5.41 -13.60 5.44
N VAL A 237 4.94 -14.63 6.08
CA VAL A 237 5.28 -15.98 5.69
C VAL A 237 4.85 -16.10 4.24
N TYR A 238 5.75 -15.81 3.32
CA TYR A 238 5.57 -16.14 1.92
C TYR A 238 5.40 -17.61 1.87
N ASN A 239 4.17 -18.00 1.67
CA ASN A 239 3.90 -19.36 1.39
C ASN A 239 4.41 -19.65 -0.01
N GLU A 240 5.53 -20.35 -0.12
CA GLU A 240 6.01 -20.97 -1.37
C GLU A 240 4.97 -21.92 -1.97
N ARG A 241 3.91 -22.21 -1.21
CA ARG A 241 2.83 -23.09 -1.60
C ARG A 241 1.68 -22.25 -2.15
N ASP A 242 1.18 -22.61 -3.31
CA ASP A 242 0.06 -21.99 -4.02
C ASP A 242 -1.28 -22.29 -3.32
N TYR A 243 -1.49 -21.77 -2.11
CA TYR A 243 -2.75 -21.90 -1.40
C TYR A 243 -3.65 -20.69 -1.62
N LEU A 244 -4.95 -20.91 -1.56
CA LEU A 244 -5.93 -19.85 -1.46
C LEU A 244 -5.84 -19.20 -0.06
N SER A 245 -6.25 -17.97 0.05
CA SER A 245 -6.23 -17.23 1.33
C SER A 245 -7.59 -16.66 1.69
N VAL A 246 -7.85 -16.58 2.99
CA VAL A 246 -8.99 -15.86 3.54
C VAL A 246 -8.71 -14.37 3.47
N HIS A 247 -9.57 -13.60 2.81
CA HIS A 247 -9.45 -12.15 2.69
C HIS A 247 -10.27 -11.40 3.73
N SER A 248 -11.45 -11.91 4.07
CA SER A 248 -12.25 -11.41 5.18
C SER A 248 -13.20 -12.48 5.72
N VAL A 249 -13.60 -12.31 6.99
CA VAL A 249 -14.63 -13.11 7.65
C VAL A 249 -15.66 -12.17 8.24
N ASP A 250 -16.70 -11.87 7.46
CA ASP A 250 -17.68 -10.85 7.82
C ASP A 250 -18.77 -11.38 8.77
N TYR A 251 -19.29 -12.58 8.49
CA TYR A 251 -20.34 -13.23 9.27
C TYR A 251 -20.29 -14.75 9.12
N GLY A 252 -21.23 -15.45 9.75
CA GLY A 252 -21.38 -16.90 9.61
C GLY A 252 -20.62 -17.74 10.62
N PRO A 253 -20.66 -19.08 10.48
CA PRO A 253 -20.11 -20.02 11.45
C PRO A 253 -18.58 -20.00 11.56
N ALA A 254 -17.89 -19.43 10.59
CA ALA A 254 -16.44 -19.28 10.59
C ALA A 254 -15.96 -18.05 11.38
N LYS A 255 -16.88 -17.11 11.72
CA LYS A 255 -16.51 -15.90 12.46
C LYS A 255 -15.95 -16.26 13.86
N GLY A 256 -14.74 -15.75 14.13
CA GLY A 256 -14.00 -16.05 15.35
C GLY A 256 -13.21 -17.38 15.33
N LYS A 257 -13.33 -18.16 14.25
CA LYS A 257 -12.52 -19.37 14.01
C LYS A 257 -11.45 -19.15 12.95
N LEU A 258 -11.79 -18.39 11.90
CA LEU A 258 -10.88 -17.95 10.87
C LEU A 258 -10.58 -16.46 11.06
N GLN A 259 -9.41 -16.06 10.58
CA GLN A 259 -8.95 -14.68 10.58
C GLN A 259 -8.58 -14.26 9.15
N ASP A 260 -8.59 -12.95 8.91
CA ASP A 260 -8.06 -12.39 7.66
C ASP A 260 -6.62 -12.86 7.48
N TYR A 261 -6.29 -13.27 6.26
CA TYR A 261 -4.99 -13.80 5.83
C TYR A 261 -4.69 -15.24 6.25
N ASP A 262 -5.61 -15.99 6.87
CA ASP A 262 -5.45 -17.42 7.03
C ASP A 262 -5.28 -18.09 5.66
N MET A 263 -4.42 -19.10 5.61
CA MET A 263 -4.21 -19.89 4.41
C MET A 263 -5.13 -21.10 4.39
N LEU A 264 -5.87 -21.26 3.32
CA LEU A 264 -6.73 -22.42 3.13
C LEU A 264 -5.89 -23.62 2.68
N ILE A 265 -5.56 -24.48 3.61
CA ILE A 265 -4.75 -25.68 3.38
C ILE A 265 -5.59 -26.81 2.78
N SER A 266 -6.77 -27.03 3.34
CA SER A 266 -7.69 -28.08 2.89
C SER A 266 -9.13 -27.73 3.22
N ILE A 267 -10.07 -28.33 2.49
CA ILE A 267 -11.50 -28.33 2.77
C ILE A 267 -11.97 -29.77 2.72
N ASP A 268 -12.66 -30.22 3.77
CA ASP A 268 -13.07 -31.65 3.93
C ASP A 268 -11.89 -32.61 3.64
N ASN A 269 -10.70 -32.31 4.17
CA ASN A 269 -9.45 -33.04 3.94
C ASN A 269 -8.96 -33.07 2.49
N LYS A 270 -9.48 -32.20 1.61
CA LYS A 270 -9.03 -32.06 0.21
C LYS A 270 -8.26 -30.79 0.03
N VAL A 271 -7.07 -30.88 -0.54
CA VAL A 271 -6.24 -29.72 -0.89
C VAL A 271 -6.77 -29.12 -2.18
N ILE A 272 -7.34 -27.91 -2.12
CA ILE A 272 -7.84 -27.16 -3.28
C ILE A 272 -7.08 -25.84 -3.34
N LYS A 273 -6.37 -25.62 -4.45
CA LYS A 273 -5.47 -24.46 -4.64
C LYS A 273 -5.94 -23.49 -5.73
N ASP A 274 -7.10 -23.73 -6.29
CA ASP A 274 -7.64 -23.00 -7.42
C ASP A 274 -9.08 -22.59 -7.11
N LEU A 275 -9.42 -21.31 -7.36
CA LEU A 275 -10.75 -20.77 -7.05
C LEU A 275 -11.88 -21.41 -7.85
N GLU A 276 -11.66 -21.75 -9.10
CA GLU A 276 -12.69 -22.40 -9.92
C GLU A 276 -12.98 -23.82 -9.44
N LYS A 277 -11.93 -24.56 -9.05
CA LYS A 277 -12.10 -25.86 -8.40
C LYS A 277 -12.77 -25.76 -7.05
N LEU A 278 -12.43 -24.72 -6.26
CA LEU A 278 -13.09 -24.44 -4.99
C LEU A 278 -14.56 -24.13 -5.21
N LYS A 279 -14.88 -23.25 -6.16
CA LYS A 279 -16.25 -22.91 -6.52
C LYS A 279 -17.05 -24.16 -6.91
N ALA A 280 -16.52 -24.97 -7.83
CA ALA A 280 -17.17 -26.22 -8.25
C ALA A 280 -17.37 -27.19 -7.07
N TYR A 281 -16.42 -27.24 -6.15
CA TYR A 281 -16.52 -28.12 -4.97
C TYR A 281 -17.60 -27.65 -3.98
N LEU A 282 -17.79 -26.33 -3.82
CA LEU A 282 -18.73 -25.75 -2.87
C LEU A 282 -20.18 -25.65 -3.40
N MET A 283 -20.38 -25.71 -4.73
CA MET A 283 -21.72 -25.50 -5.34
C MET A 283 -22.80 -26.44 -4.80
N ASP A 284 -22.44 -27.67 -4.46
CA ASP A 284 -23.36 -28.70 -4.01
C ASP A 284 -23.26 -28.99 -2.49
N LYS A 285 -22.62 -28.09 -1.75
CA LYS A 285 -22.36 -28.27 -0.32
C LYS A 285 -23.21 -27.36 0.54
N GLU A 286 -23.86 -27.92 1.55
CA GLU A 286 -24.53 -27.13 2.61
C GLU A 286 -23.56 -26.68 3.69
N SER A 287 -22.50 -27.46 3.93
CA SER A 287 -21.45 -27.15 4.90
C SER A 287 -20.13 -27.80 4.50
N VAL A 288 -19.04 -27.24 4.96
CA VAL A 288 -17.67 -27.78 4.77
C VAL A 288 -16.86 -27.65 6.05
N GLU A 289 -15.85 -28.51 6.20
CA GLU A 289 -14.82 -28.41 7.26
C GLU A 289 -13.55 -27.78 6.68
N LEU A 290 -13.02 -26.75 7.38
CA LEU A 290 -11.85 -25.97 6.97
C LEU A 290 -10.63 -26.32 7.80
#